data_599eb750b9501e395a62c9117610fae8
#
_entry.id   599eb750b9501e395a62c9117610fae8
#
_cell.length_a   1.000
_cell.length_b   1.000
_cell.length_c   1.000
_cell.angle_alpha   90.00
_cell.angle_beta   90.00
_cell.angle_gamma   90.00
#
_symmetry.space_group_name_H-M   'P 1'
#
loop_
_entity.id
_entity.type
_entity.pdbx_description
1 polymer ?
#
loop_
_entity_poly.entity_id
_entity_poly.type
_entity_poly.pdbx_seq_one_letter_code
_entity_poly.pdbx_strand_id
1 'polypeptide(L)'
;MAFSIPNRTDALTDFQAEVDAGDIAVIAAGVQGDGVISGCAVTAQGTPDMTVAVATGVVSISKNNVSVTAGNVTITAANGTHPRFDFVAVNSSGTKSVVAGTAQASPVFPTIPASSVIL
;
A
#
# COMPACT_ATOMS: atom_id res chain seq x y z
N MET A 1 -27.73 -25.17 -21.89
CA MET A 1 -28.09 -24.55 -21.74
C MET A 1 -27.96 -24.16 -21.41
N ALA A 2 -27.91 -24.35 -21.24
CA ALA A 2 -28.00 -23.75 -21.03
C ALA A 2 -27.37 -23.58 -20.63
N PHE A 3 -27.10 -23.95 -20.68
CA PHE A 3 -26.87 -23.45 -20.28
C PHE A 3 -27.03 -23.25 -20.08
N SER A 4 -27.23 -23.81 -19.85
CA SER A 4 -27.58 -23.36 -19.65
C SER A 4 -27.48 -22.98 -19.45
N ILE A 5 -27.46 -22.89 -19.48
CA ILE A 5 -27.94 -22.34 -19.32
C ILE A 5 -28.83 -22.43 -19.36
N PRO A 6 -29.20 -23.09 -18.92
CA PRO A 6 -30.29 -23.21 -18.95
C PRO A 6 -31.06 -22.61 -18.99
N ASN A 7 -31.94 -23.28 -19.05
CA ASN A 7 -32.30 -22.23 -18.92
C ASN A 7 -31.29 -21.57 -18.33
N ARG A 8 -30.92 -21.09 -18.57
CA ARG A 8 -30.00 -20.51 -18.03
C ARG A 8 -30.23 -19.57 -17.04
N THR A 9 -31.38 -19.09 -16.77
CA THR A 9 -31.75 -18.18 -15.73
C THR A 9 -31.27 -18.65 -14.37
N ASP A 10 -31.50 -19.89 -14.06
CA ASP A 10 -31.04 -20.45 -12.80
C ASP A 10 -29.53 -20.45 -12.68
N ALA A 11 -28.84 -20.76 -13.76
CA ALA A 11 -27.38 -20.74 -13.74
C ALA A 11 -26.84 -19.36 -13.51
N LEU A 12 -27.47 -18.32 -14.06
CA LEU A 12 -27.04 -16.94 -13.81
C LEU A 12 -27.30 -16.52 -12.38
N THR A 13 -28.42 -16.93 -11.81
CA THR A 13 -28.74 -16.63 -10.40
C THR A 13 -27.74 -17.28 -9.45
N ASP A 14 -27.42 -18.53 -9.70
CA ASP A 14 -26.44 -19.25 -8.89
C ASP A 14 -25.07 -18.59 -8.96
N PHE A 15 -24.63 -18.20 -10.15
CA PHE A 15 -23.37 -17.50 -10.30
C PHE A 15 -23.36 -16.20 -9.50
N GLN A 16 -24.42 -15.43 -9.57
CA GLN A 16 -24.50 -14.17 -8.81
C GLN A 16 -24.50 -14.38 -7.30
N ALA A 17 -25.09 -15.48 -6.84
CA ALA A 17 -25.08 -15.79 -5.42
C ALA A 17 -23.69 -16.20 -4.93
N GLU A 18 -22.86 -16.77 -5.79
CA GLU A 18 -21.52 -17.22 -5.42
C GLU A 18 -20.49 -16.09 -5.39
N VAL A 19 -20.72 -15.01 -6.12
CA VAL A 19 -19.78 -13.88 -6.19
C VAL A 19 -20.26 -12.79 -5.24
N ASP A 20 -19.66 -12.71 -4.07
CA ASP A 20 -20.01 -11.71 -3.07
C ASP A 20 -18.94 -10.61 -2.95
N ALA A 21 -19.14 -9.70 -2.03
CA ALA A 21 -18.22 -8.57 -1.84
C ALA A 21 -16.81 -9.02 -1.46
N GLY A 22 -16.68 -10.13 -0.72
CA GLY A 22 -15.38 -10.67 -0.36
C GLY A 22 -14.63 -11.20 -1.55
N ASP A 23 -15.32 -11.91 -2.44
CA ASP A 23 -14.72 -12.44 -3.67
C ASP A 23 -14.26 -11.31 -4.58
N ILE A 24 -15.05 -10.26 -4.72
CA ILE A 24 -14.69 -9.10 -5.52
C ILE A 24 -13.46 -8.41 -4.96
N ALA A 25 -13.35 -8.27 -3.65
CA ALA A 25 -12.19 -7.65 -3.00
C ALA A 25 -10.92 -8.45 -3.26
N VAL A 26 -10.97 -9.77 -3.20
CA VAL A 26 -9.82 -10.63 -3.49
C VAL A 26 -9.40 -10.52 -4.94
N ILE A 27 -10.34 -10.52 -5.86
CA ILE A 27 -10.06 -10.36 -7.29
C ILE A 27 -9.42 -9.01 -7.55
N ALA A 28 -9.96 -7.94 -7.00
CA ALA A 28 -9.44 -6.58 -7.18
C ALA A 28 -8.00 -6.46 -6.67
N ALA A 29 -7.70 -6.98 -5.47
CA ALA A 29 -6.37 -6.97 -4.91
C ALA A 29 -5.39 -7.76 -5.77
N GLY A 30 -5.82 -8.91 -6.31
CA GLY A 30 -5.00 -9.73 -7.19
C GLY A 30 -4.68 -9.05 -8.51
N VAL A 31 -5.58 -8.23 -9.02
CA VAL A 31 -5.38 -7.48 -10.26
C VAL A 31 -4.50 -6.26 -10.05
N GLN A 32 -4.65 -5.56 -8.93
CA GLN A 32 -3.89 -4.34 -8.67
C GLN A 32 -2.43 -4.59 -8.35
N GLY A 33 -2.11 -5.76 -7.77
CA GLY A 33 -0.77 -6.01 -7.23
C GLY A 33 -0.51 -5.19 -5.98
N ASP A 34 0.76 -5.09 -5.58
CA ASP A 34 1.16 -4.33 -4.39
C ASP A 34 1.23 -2.84 -4.70
N GLY A 35 0.70 -2.01 -3.81
CA GLY A 35 0.74 -0.57 -3.96
C GLY A 35 -0.32 0.14 -3.15
N VAL A 36 -0.38 1.46 -3.29
CA VAL A 36 -1.38 2.29 -2.62
C VAL A 36 -2.68 2.23 -3.41
N ILE A 37 -3.77 1.88 -2.74
CA ILE A 37 -5.10 1.85 -3.35
C ILE A 37 -5.75 3.23 -3.22
N SER A 38 -5.70 3.82 -2.03
CA SER A 38 -6.30 5.13 -1.79
C SER A 38 -5.65 5.81 -0.60
N GLY A 39 -5.68 7.13 -0.57
CA GLY A 39 -5.16 7.91 0.54
C GLY A 39 -3.66 7.79 0.71
N CYS A 40 -3.19 7.69 1.95
CA CYS A 40 -1.79 7.53 2.31
C CYS A 40 -0.88 8.67 1.86
N ALA A 41 -1.41 9.86 1.67
CA ALA A 41 -0.60 11.00 1.24
C ALA A 41 0.46 11.33 2.29
N VAL A 42 1.70 11.49 1.83
CA VAL A 42 2.82 11.89 2.69
C VAL A 42 3.07 13.37 2.48
N THR A 43 2.93 14.16 3.54
CA THR A 43 3.03 15.61 3.44
C THR A 43 3.96 16.18 4.52
N ALA A 44 4.50 17.36 4.24
CA ALA A 44 5.29 18.08 5.23
C ALA A 44 4.41 18.55 6.38
N GLN A 45 5.00 18.70 7.54
CA GLN A 45 4.33 19.28 8.70
C GLN A 45 4.08 20.78 8.48
N GLY A 46 2.99 21.29 9.07
CA GLY A 46 2.72 22.72 9.03
C GLY A 46 3.85 23.55 9.67
N THR A 47 4.40 23.05 10.76
CA THR A 47 5.66 23.58 11.31
C THR A 47 6.73 22.55 10.97
N PRO A 48 7.71 22.91 10.12
CA PRO A 48 8.71 21.94 9.66
C PRO A 48 9.51 21.35 10.82
N ASP A 49 9.67 20.03 10.81
CA ASP A 49 10.51 19.29 11.74
C ASP A 49 11.01 18.02 11.04
N MET A 50 11.58 17.09 11.80
CA MET A 50 12.09 15.83 11.24
C MET A 50 11.01 14.75 11.16
N THR A 51 9.76 15.14 11.01
CA THR A 51 8.66 14.20 10.77
C THR A 51 7.88 14.58 9.53
N VAL A 52 7.19 13.60 8.96
CA VAL A 52 6.23 13.82 7.89
C VAL A 52 4.89 13.26 8.34
N ALA A 53 3.82 13.86 7.85
CA ALA A 53 2.46 13.40 8.13
C ALA A 53 2.04 12.41 7.05
N VAL A 54 1.46 11.29 7.48
CA VAL A 54 0.88 10.30 6.57
C VAL A 54 -0.62 10.28 6.80
N ALA A 55 -1.39 10.49 5.75
CA ALA A 55 -2.84 10.44 5.82
C ALA A 55 -3.33 9.00 5.89
N THR A 56 -4.54 8.82 6.41
CA THR A 56 -5.19 7.51 6.40
C THR A 56 -5.39 7.03 4.96
N GLY A 57 -5.41 5.72 4.77
CA GLY A 57 -5.62 5.14 3.45
C GLY A 57 -5.59 3.62 3.48
N VAL A 58 -5.48 3.03 2.30
CA VAL A 58 -5.46 1.59 2.12
C VAL A 58 -4.37 1.24 1.11
N VAL A 59 -3.59 0.21 1.42
CA VAL A 59 -2.60 -0.35 0.50
C VAL A 59 -2.92 -1.81 0.23
N SER A 60 -2.44 -2.32 -0.90
CA SER A 60 -2.53 -3.75 -1.23
C SER A 60 -1.15 -4.38 -1.05
N ILE A 61 -1.07 -5.43 -0.26
CA ILE A 61 0.16 -6.19 -0.03
C ILE A 61 -0.20 -7.67 -0.10
N SER A 62 0.47 -8.39 -1.00
CA SER A 62 0.24 -9.83 -1.19
C SER A 62 -1.24 -10.17 -1.39
N LYS A 63 -1.92 -9.38 -2.21
CA LYS A 63 -3.34 -9.52 -2.55
C LYS A 63 -4.30 -9.26 -1.38
N ASN A 64 -3.82 -8.62 -0.32
CA ASN A 64 -4.65 -8.26 0.82
C ASN A 64 -4.70 -6.74 0.97
N ASN A 65 -5.87 -6.21 1.28
CA ASN A 65 -6.02 -4.81 1.62
C ASN A 65 -5.56 -4.58 3.06
N VAL A 66 -4.69 -3.59 3.24
CA VAL A 66 -4.16 -3.23 4.54
C VAL A 66 -4.54 -1.79 4.83
N SER A 67 -5.23 -1.56 5.94
CA SER A 67 -5.62 -0.22 6.37
C SER A 67 -4.42 0.49 6.99
N VAL A 68 -4.22 1.74 6.60
CA VAL A 68 -3.16 2.60 7.13
C VAL A 68 -3.81 3.68 7.97
N THR A 69 -3.44 3.76 9.24
CA THR A 69 -3.93 4.79 10.14
C THR A 69 -3.08 6.07 9.96
N ALA A 70 -3.73 7.21 9.97
CA ALA A 70 -3.05 8.49 9.89
C ALA A 70 -2.08 8.66 11.06
N GLY A 71 -0.96 9.32 10.83
CA GLY A 71 0.02 9.60 11.87
C GLY A 71 1.32 10.11 11.29
N ASN A 72 2.22 10.51 12.17
CA ASN A 72 3.52 11.05 11.79
C ASN A 72 4.58 9.96 11.77
N VAL A 73 5.54 10.12 10.88
CA VAL A 73 6.71 9.24 10.80
C VAL A 73 7.96 10.09 10.94
N THR A 74 8.84 9.68 11.85
CA THR A 74 10.10 10.40 12.08
C THR A 74 11.11 10.00 11.01
N ILE A 75 11.70 11.01 10.38
CA ILE A 75 12.75 10.82 9.39
C ILE A 75 14.08 10.83 10.10
N THR A 76 14.98 9.91 9.73
CA THR A 76 16.33 9.86 10.29
C THR A 76 17.08 11.16 9.99
N ALA A 77 17.80 11.68 10.99
CA ALA A 77 18.56 12.92 10.83
C ALA A 77 19.50 12.87 9.64
N ALA A 78 19.66 14.00 8.97
CA ALA A 78 20.51 14.10 7.79
C ALA A 78 21.97 13.82 8.15
N ASN A 79 22.68 13.20 7.19
CA ASN A 79 24.12 13.08 7.25
C ASN A 79 24.74 14.45 6.96
N GLY A 80 25.72 14.88 7.74
CA GLY A 80 26.34 16.20 7.57
C GLY A 80 27.24 16.33 6.33
N THR A 81 27.57 15.24 5.66
CA THR A 81 28.53 15.21 4.57
C THR A 81 27.93 14.82 3.22
N HIS A 82 27.08 13.80 3.21
CA HIS A 82 26.55 13.23 1.97
C HIS A 82 25.04 13.13 1.98
N PRO A 83 24.39 13.27 0.81
CA PRO A 83 22.95 13.04 0.68
C PRO A 83 22.61 11.55 0.71
N ARG A 84 21.32 11.25 0.95
CA ARG A 84 20.77 9.91 0.81
C ARG A 84 19.30 10.01 0.45
N PHE A 85 18.74 8.90 0.00
CA PHE A 85 17.31 8.78 -0.23
C PHE A 85 16.67 7.98 0.88
N ASP A 86 15.54 8.45 1.39
CA ASP A 86 14.73 7.77 2.39
C ASP A 86 13.32 7.58 1.86
N PHE A 87 12.70 6.47 2.22
CA PHE A 87 11.30 6.19 1.87
C PHE A 87 10.45 6.05 3.12
N VAL A 88 9.18 6.41 3.01
CA VAL A 88 8.17 6.02 3.99
C VAL A 88 7.47 4.78 3.45
N ALA A 89 7.40 3.75 4.27
CA ALA A 89 6.83 2.47 3.87
C ALA A 89 5.80 1.97 4.88
N VAL A 90 4.93 1.10 4.42
CA VAL A 90 3.93 0.40 5.24
C VAL A 90 4.12 -1.09 5.04
N ASN A 91 4.12 -1.85 6.13
CA ASN A 91 4.21 -3.30 6.07
C ASN A 91 2.82 -3.95 6.07
N SER A 92 2.80 -5.29 6.00
CA SER A 92 1.56 -6.05 5.95
C SER A 92 0.70 -5.95 7.21
N SER A 93 1.25 -5.44 8.30
CA SER A 93 0.51 -5.18 9.54
C SER A 93 -0.05 -3.75 9.60
N GLY A 94 0.19 -2.93 8.57
CA GLY A 94 -0.23 -1.54 8.55
C GLY A 94 0.70 -0.60 9.31
N THR A 95 1.87 -1.06 9.73
CA THR A 95 2.84 -0.25 10.45
C THR A 95 3.64 0.61 9.49
N LYS A 96 3.67 1.91 9.75
CA LYS A 96 4.46 2.87 8.98
C LYS A 96 5.88 2.92 9.52
N SER A 97 6.85 3.08 8.63
CA SER A 97 8.25 3.21 9.01
C SER A 97 9.04 3.97 7.95
N VAL A 98 10.25 4.38 8.30
CA VAL A 98 11.19 4.98 7.37
C VAL A 98 12.21 3.92 6.94
N VAL A 99 12.43 3.83 5.63
CA VAL A 99 13.51 3.03 5.05
C VAL A 99 14.61 4.01 4.66
N ALA A 100 15.63 4.10 5.49
CA ALA A 100 16.73 5.03 5.25
C ALA A 100 17.75 4.43 4.29
N GLY A 101 18.17 5.22 3.32
CA GLY A 101 19.23 4.84 2.40
C GLY A 101 20.61 5.04 3.02
N THR A 102 21.65 4.82 2.22
CA THR A 102 23.03 5.06 2.62
C THR A 102 23.46 6.44 2.11
N ALA A 103 23.99 7.25 3.01
CA ALA A 103 24.53 8.55 2.64
C ALA A 103 25.83 8.36 1.86
N GLN A 104 25.90 8.94 0.65
CA GLN A 104 27.07 8.84 -0.21
C GLN A 104 27.02 9.94 -1.28
N ALA A 105 28.15 10.17 -1.94
CA ALA A 105 28.23 11.24 -2.94
C ALA A 105 27.24 11.07 -4.08
N SER A 106 27.02 9.84 -4.51
CA SER A 106 26.01 9.50 -5.55
C SER A 106 25.03 8.51 -4.93
N PRO A 107 24.02 8.99 -4.17
CA PRO A 107 23.14 8.09 -3.44
C PRO A 107 22.25 7.29 -4.39
N VAL A 108 21.91 6.08 -3.94
CA VAL A 108 20.97 5.20 -4.63
C VAL A 108 19.75 4.97 -3.75
N PHE A 109 18.65 4.56 -4.35
CA PHE A 109 17.44 4.24 -3.58
C PHE A 109 17.68 2.98 -2.74
N PRO A 110 17.20 2.95 -1.48
CA PRO A 110 17.31 1.75 -0.66
C PRO A 110 16.40 0.64 -1.18
N THR A 111 16.74 -0.58 -0.80
CA THR A 111 15.93 -1.76 -1.14
C THR A 111 14.61 -1.71 -0.36
N ILE A 112 13.51 -1.97 -1.04
CA ILE A 112 12.19 -2.03 -0.42
C ILE A 112 12.12 -3.30 0.43
N PRO A 113 11.76 -3.21 1.73
CA PRO A 113 11.60 -4.39 2.56
C PRO A 113 10.53 -5.33 2.01
N ALA A 114 10.68 -6.62 2.27
CA ALA A 114 9.68 -7.61 1.89
C ALA A 114 8.33 -7.30 2.54
N SER A 115 7.24 -7.59 1.84
CA SER A 115 5.87 -7.37 2.32
C SER A 115 5.62 -5.91 2.74
N SER A 116 6.17 -4.97 2.00
CA SER A 116 6.02 -3.54 2.27
C SER A 116 5.71 -2.77 0.99
N VAL A 117 5.06 -1.63 1.15
CA VAL A 117 4.71 -0.71 0.07
C VAL A 117 5.30 0.66 0.39
N ILE A 118 5.91 1.29 -0.60
CA ILE A 118 6.39 2.67 -0.50
C ILE A 118 5.22 3.63 -0.69
N LEU A 119 5.11 4.59 0.20
CA LEU A 119 4.05 5.60 0.16
C LEU A 119 4.42 6.84 -0.64
#